data_1e399c8b17260bdae9745c28524069f8
#
_entry.id   1e399c8b17260bdae9745c28524069f8
#
_cell.length_a   1.000
_cell.length_b   1.000
_cell.length_c   1.000
_cell.angle_alpha   90.00
_cell.angle_beta   90.00
_cell.angle_gamma   90.00
#
_symmetry.space_group_name_H-M   'P 1'
#
loop_
_entity.id
_entity.type
_entity.pdbx_description
1 polymer ?
#
loop_
_entity_poly.entity_id
_entity_poly.type
_entity_poly.pdbx_seq_one_letter_code
_entity_poly.pdbx_strand_id
1 'polypeptide(L)'
;MLRALLLSLTLITGLAQANTTQQSPISLDTDQGTLYGSLLVPQSDKPVPVALLIAGSGPTDRNGNNPEGGHNDALKKLAQVLARNGIASLRYDKRGVAASRAATPDEKDLSVERYVADVEGWAKLLRDDPRFDRLILIGHSEGALISSLAAPASQADALVSIAGPAYPVGQVLDMQLAMRLPPPLLAESRHMARCISST
;
A
#
# COMPACT_ATOMS: atom_id res chain seq x y z
N MET A 1 -23.46 61.51 36.60
CA MET A 1 -22.58 60.36 36.91
C MET A 1 -22.82 59.29 35.88
N LEU A 2 -21.98 59.23 34.82
CA LEU A 2 -22.15 58.30 33.68
C LEU A 2 -21.17 57.11 33.91
N ARG A 3 -21.70 55.91 34.18
CA ARG A 3 -20.93 54.70 34.32
C ARG A 3 -20.71 54.09 32.91
N ALA A 4 -19.46 54.20 32.43
CA ALA A 4 -19.04 53.52 31.20
C ALA A 4 -18.85 52.03 31.51
N LEU A 5 -19.62 51.16 30.84
CA LEU A 5 -19.48 49.71 30.87
C LEU A 5 -18.47 49.30 29.78
N LEU A 6 -17.26 48.97 30.14
CA LEU A 6 -16.25 48.41 29.24
C LEU A 6 -16.55 46.94 29.03
N LEU A 7 -17.06 46.60 27.85
CA LEU A 7 -17.23 45.23 27.39
C LEU A 7 -15.88 44.74 26.81
N SER A 8 -15.16 43.91 27.55
CA SER A 8 -13.94 43.26 27.06
C SER A 8 -14.31 42.08 26.21
N LEU A 9 -14.15 42.22 24.87
CA LEU A 9 -14.33 41.18 23.88
C LEU A 9 -13.04 40.31 23.85
N THR A 10 -13.02 39.18 24.55
CA THR A 10 -11.97 38.18 24.44
C THR A 10 -12.10 37.46 23.13
N LEU A 11 -11.25 37.80 22.14
CA LEU A 11 -11.05 37.01 20.92
C LEU A 11 -10.37 35.67 21.27
N ILE A 12 -11.12 34.60 21.32
CA ILE A 12 -10.56 33.24 21.33
C ILE A 12 -10.10 32.93 19.91
N THR A 13 -8.84 33.22 19.61
CA THR A 13 -8.18 32.74 18.40
C THR A 13 -7.95 31.24 18.56
N GLY A 14 -8.88 30.44 18.06
CA GLY A 14 -8.66 29.01 17.87
C GLY A 14 -7.50 28.85 16.88
N LEU A 15 -6.31 28.50 17.37
CA LEU A 15 -5.21 28.05 16.54
C LEU A 15 -5.67 26.76 15.85
N ALA A 16 -6.03 26.87 14.57
CA ALA A 16 -6.15 25.70 13.72
C ALA A 16 -4.76 25.03 13.69
N GLN A 17 -4.58 23.97 14.48
CA GLN A 17 -3.39 23.14 14.42
C GLN A 17 -3.37 22.52 13.03
N ALA A 18 -2.52 23.03 12.14
CA ALA A 18 -2.20 22.36 10.91
C ALA A 18 -1.64 20.99 11.29
N ASN A 19 -2.31 19.90 10.90
CA ASN A 19 -1.81 18.55 11.09
C ASN A 19 -0.48 18.43 10.35
N THR A 20 0.62 18.71 11.06
CA THR A 20 1.96 18.53 10.53
C THR A 20 2.20 17.04 10.35
N THR A 21 2.71 16.68 9.17
CA THR A 21 3.05 15.30 8.84
C THR A 21 4.55 15.20 8.59
N GLN A 22 5.18 14.13 9.05
CA GLN A 22 6.58 13.85 8.79
C GLN A 22 6.69 12.69 7.82
N GLN A 23 7.35 12.91 6.69
CA GLN A 23 7.70 11.84 5.76
C GLN A 23 9.18 11.50 5.90
N SER A 24 9.48 10.21 6.02
CA SER A 24 10.86 9.69 6.09
C SER A 24 11.04 8.50 5.14
N PRO A 25 12.25 8.31 4.60
CA PRO A 25 12.61 7.07 3.92
C PRO A 25 12.68 5.93 4.95
N ILE A 26 12.38 4.72 4.50
CA ILE A 26 12.47 3.49 5.28
C ILE A 26 12.90 2.36 4.37
N SER A 27 13.59 1.36 4.90
CA SER A 27 14.03 0.20 4.15
C SER A 27 13.78 -1.10 4.92
N LEU A 28 13.62 -2.18 4.18
CA LEU A 28 13.54 -3.54 4.70
C LEU A 28 14.59 -4.39 3.99
N ASP A 29 15.51 -4.95 4.75
CA ASP A 29 16.49 -5.89 4.22
C ASP A 29 15.85 -7.28 4.13
N THR A 30 16.01 -7.92 2.97
CA THR A 30 15.57 -9.28 2.69
C THR A 30 16.76 -10.14 2.26
N ASP A 31 16.55 -11.45 2.16
CA ASP A 31 17.57 -12.40 1.68
C ASP A 31 18.08 -12.11 0.25
N GLN A 32 17.31 -11.37 -0.55
CA GLN A 32 17.63 -11.08 -1.96
C GLN A 32 17.94 -9.62 -2.22
N GLY A 33 17.96 -8.76 -1.20
CA GLY A 33 18.27 -7.34 -1.32
C GLY A 33 17.32 -6.47 -0.52
N THR A 34 17.52 -5.16 -0.62
CA THR A 34 16.81 -4.18 0.18
C THR A 34 15.59 -3.65 -0.56
N LEU A 35 14.45 -3.65 0.11
CA LEU A 35 13.23 -2.97 -0.32
C LEU A 35 13.19 -1.55 0.27
N TYR A 36 12.74 -0.59 -0.53
CA TYR A 36 12.70 0.81 -0.13
C TYR A 36 11.27 1.32 -0.07
N GLY A 37 10.98 2.10 0.97
CA GLY A 37 9.66 2.65 1.24
C GLY A 37 9.69 4.12 1.65
N SER A 38 8.51 4.64 1.89
CA SER A 38 8.25 5.97 2.46
C SER A 38 7.22 5.83 3.57
N LEU A 39 7.62 6.22 4.76
CA LEU A 39 6.78 6.27 5.95
C LEU A 39 6.27 7.70 6.12
N LEU A 40 4.96 7.88 6.20
CA LEU A 40 4.30 9.16 6.47
C LEU A 40 3.58 9.06 7.82
N VAL A 41 3.99 9.88 8.79
CA VAL A 41 3.47 9.85 10.16
C VAL A 41 2.83 11.21 10.47
N PRO A 42 1.57 11.25 10.91
CA PRO A 42 0.97 12.46 11.45
C PRO A 42 1.61 12.80 12.80
N GLN A 43 1.73 14.09 13.11
CA GLN A 43 2.19 14.51 14.44
C GLN A 43 1.18 14.08 15.50
N SER A 44 1.67 13.37 16.53
CA SER A 44 0.85 12.90 17.65
C SER A 44 1.71 12.68 18.88
N ASP A 45 1.16 12.99 20.05
CA ASP A 45 1.78 12.69 21.35
C ASP A 45 1.46 11.26 21.85
N LYS A 46 0.68 10.52 21.09
CA LYS A 46 0.26 9.14 21.39
C LYS A 46 0.53 8.26 20.19
N PRO A 47 0.70 6.94 20.39
CA PRO A 47 0.71 5.99 19.28
C PRO A 47 -0.53 6.14 18.40
N VAL A 48 -0.34 5.96 17.09
CA VAL A 48 -1.38 6.10 16.08
C VAL A 48 -1.51 4.79 15.28
N PRO A 49 -2.67 4.52 14.66
CA PRO A 49 -2.77 3.43 13.69
C PRO A 49 -1.82 3.65 12.50
N VAL A 50 -1.28 2.56 11.96
CA VAL A 50 -0.47 2.60 10.74
C VAL A 50 -1.05 1.70 9.66
N ALA A 51 -1.12 2.22 8.44
CA ALA A 51 -1.54 1.47 7.25
C ALA A 51 -0.32 1.08 6.41
N LEU A 52 -0.19 -0.21 6.09
CA LEU A 52 0.72 -0.70 5.06
C LEU A 52 -0.04 -0.73 3.73
N LEU A 53 0.41 0.06 2.74
CA LEU A 53 -0.22 0.18 1.44
C LEU A 53 0.47 -0.75 0.44
N ILE A 54 -0.26 -1.71 -0.11
CA ILE A 54 0.23 -2.74 -1.01
C ILE A 54 -0.30 -2.48 -2.43
N ALA A 55 0.61 -2.21 -3.36
CA ALA A 55 0.29 -1.91 -4.75
C ALA A 55 -0.27 -3.13 -5.51
N GLY A 56 -0.99 -2.87 -6.59
CA GLY A 56 -1.47 -3.88 -7.54
C GLY A 56 -0.35 -4.48 -8.40
N SER A 57 -0.75 -5.28 -9.39
CA SER A 57 0.14 -5.98 -10.32
C SER A 57 1.00 -5.04 -11.18
N GLY A 58 2.02 -5.63 -11.81
CA GLY A 58 2.95 -4.92 -12.67
C GLY A 58 3.97 -4.05 -11.94
N PRO A 59 4.79 -3.26 -12.65
CA PRO A 59 5.88 -2.46 -12.09
C PRO A 59 5.38 -1.16 -11.43
N THR A 60 4.44 -1.29 -10.50
CA THR A 60 3.84 -0.16 -9.78
C THR A 60 4.71 0.27 -8.60
N ASP A 61 5.14 1.53 -8.60
CA ASP A 61 5.98 2.12 -7.56
C ASP A 61 5.20 2.42 -6.27
N ARG A 62 5.91 2.85 -5.22
CA ARG A 62 5.36 3.21 -3.91
C ARG A 62 4.33 4.33 -3.95
N ASN A 63 4.29 5.13 -4.99
CA ASN A 63 3.32 6.22 -5.15
C ASN A 63 2.05 5.78 -5.89
N GLY A 64 2.06 4.59 -6.48
CA GLY A 64 0.97 4.07 -7.29
C GLY A 64 1.11 4.40 -8.76
N ASN A 65 2.31 4.78 -9.21
CA ASN A 65 2.60 5.06 -10.61
C ASN A 65 3.14 3.81 -11.31
N ASN A 66 2.73 3.63 -12.54
CA ASN A 66 3.11 2.50 -13.37
C ASN A 66 3.50 3.01 -14.77
N PRO A 67 4.65 2.61 -15.35
CA PRO A 67 5.06 3.05 -16.68
C PRO A 67 4.00 2.81 -17.77
N GLU A 68 3.21 1.73 -17.65
CA GLU A 68 2.14 1.38 -18.59
C GLU A 68 0.78 2.00 -18.22
N GLY A 69 0.52 2.24 -16.93
CA GLY A 69 -0.75 2.74 -16.39
C GLY A 69 -0.77 4.26 -16.11
N GLY A 70 0.37 4.94 -16.29
CA GLY A 70 0.51 6.38 -16.09
C GLY A 70 0.85 6.81 -14.66
N HIS A 71 1.00 8.12 -14.49
CA HIS A 71 1.38 8.77 -13.23
C HIS A 71 0.16 9.46 -12.61
N ASN A 72 -0.43 8.87 -11.60
CA ASN A 72 -1.60 9.41 -10.90
C ASN A 72 -1.40 9.65 -9.40
N ASP A 73 -0.27 9.17 -8.84
CA ASP A 73 0.09 9.26 -7.41
C ASP A 73 -1.01 8.72 -6.46
N ALA A 74 -1.75 7.69 -6.88
CA ALA A 74 -2.94 7.22 -6.15
C ALA A 74 -2.61 6.80 -4.71
N LEU A 75 -1.56 5.99 -4.50
CA LEU A 75 -1.15 5.54 -3.16
C LEU A 75 -0.56 6.68 -2.33
N LYS A 76 0.17 7.62 -2.95
CA LYS A 76 0.67 8.81 -2.27
C LYS A 76 -0.49 9.72 -1.81
N LYS A 77 -1.50 9.92 -2.64
CA LYS A 77 -2.70 10.68 -2.28
C LYS A 77 -3.48 9.99 -1.16
N LEU A 78 -3.63 8.67 -1.21
CA LEU A 78 -4.25 7.89 -0.15
C LEU A 78 -3.50 8.07 1.18
N ALA A 79 -2.17 7.95 1.17
CA ALA A 79 -1.34 8.17 2.36
C ALA A 79 -1.54 9.57 2.96
N GLN A 80 -1.64 10.60 2.12
CA GLN A 80 -1.91 11.97 2.56
C GLN A 80 -3.30 12.13 3.19
N VAL A 81 -4.32 11.43 2.65
CA VAL A 81 -5.67 11.41 3.24
C VAL A 81 -5.64 10.71 4.59
N LEU A 82 -4.99 9.55 4.70
CA LEU A 82 -4.83 8.82 5.95
C LEU A 82 -4.15 9.69 7.02
N ALA A 83 -3.05 10.35 6.66
CA ALA A 83 -2.31 11.20 7.60
C ALA A 83 -3.14 12.39 8.12
N ARG A 84 -3.96 13.02 7.26
CA ARG A 84 -4.91 14.07 7.67
C ARG A 84 -5.97 13.56 8.67
N ASN A 85 -6.22 12.25 8.68
CA ASN A 85 -7.15 11.58 9.59
C ASN A 85 -6.45 10.86 10.75
N GLY A 86 -5.19 11.20 11.04
CA GLY A 86 -4.45 10.67 12.18
C GLY A 86 -3.93 9.25 12.01
N ILE A 87 -3.87 8.72 10.77
CA ILE A 87 -3.38 7.39 10.46
C ILE A 87 -2.04 7.52 9.74
N ALA A 88 -0.99 6.93 10.30
CA ALA A 88 0.29 6.79 9.63
C ALA A 88 0.21 5.84 8.44
N SER A 89 1.14 5.92 7.49
CA SER A 89 1.17 4.96 6.39
C SER A 89 2.58 4.69 5.88
N LEU A 90 2.82 3.44 5.51
CA LEU A 90 4.00 2.99 4.80
C LEU A 90 3.60 2.58 3.38
N ARG A 91 4.35 3.08 2.40
CA ARG A 91 4.28 2.73 0.98
C ARG A 91 5.66 2.27 0.54
N TYR A 92 5.76 1.18 -0.20
CA TYR A 92 7.05 0.65 -0.62
C TYR A 92 7.06 0.30 -2.11
N ASP A 93 8.24 0.33 -2.72
CA ASP A 93 8.46 -0.22 -4.05
C ASP A 93 8.53 -1.73 -3.94
N LYS A 94 7.72 -2.44 -4.71
CA LYS A 94 7.81 -3.91 -4.77
C LYS A 94 9.19 -4.34 -5.27
N ARG A 95 9.60 -5.58 -4.97
CA ARG A 95 10.85 -6.13 -5.51
C ARG A 95 10.86 -6.03 -7.05
N GLY A 96 12.00 -5.71 -7.61
CA GLY A 96 12.16 -5.47 -9.04
C GLY A 96 11.69 -4.10 -9.54
N VAL A 97 11.12 -3.24 -8.67
CA VAL A 97 10.51 -1.97 -9.07
C VAL A 97 11.26 -0.78 -8.47
N ALA A 98 11.40 0.28 -9.25
CA ALA A 98 11.95 1.59 -8.85
C ALA A 98 13.23 1.45 -7.99
N ALA A 99 13.24 1.94 -6.74
CA ALA A 99 14.40 1.85 -5.86
C ALA A 99 14.70 0.43 -5.39
N SER A 100 13.71 -0.47 -5.37
CA SER A 100 13.85 -1.88 -4.99
C SER A 100 14.21 -2.80 -6.17
N ARG A 101 14.65 -2.24 -7.29
CA ARG A 101 14.97 -3.02 -8.51
C ARG A 101 16.01 -4.13 -8.26
N ALA A 102 17.01 -3.85 -7.44
CA ALA A 102 18.08 -4.79 -7.14
C ALA A 102 17.63 -5.98 -6.25
N ALA A 103 16.47 -5.91 -5.62
CA ALA A 103 15.94 -6.97 -4.76
C ALA A 103 15.33 -8.15 -5.56
N THR A 104 15.33 -8.09 -6.88
CA THR A 104 14.97 -9.20 -7.77
C THR A 104 15.80 -9.11 -9.03
N PRO A 105 16.93 -9.84 -9.08
CA PRO A 105 17.81 -9.83 -10.25
C PRO A 105 17.17 -10.51 -11.48
N ASP A 106 16.29 -11.50 -11.28
CA ASP A 106 15.57 -12.23 -12.34
C ASP A 106 14.06 -12.24 -12.05
N GLU A 107 13.24 -11.95 -13.07
CA GLU A 107 11.77 -12.02 -12.97
C GLU A 107 11.25 -13.42 -12.62
N LYS A 108 12.00 -14.47 -12.94
CA LYS A 108 11.65 -15.87 -12.55
C LYS A 108 11.62 -16.06 -11.03
N ASP A 109 12.28 -15.19 -10.29
CA ASP A 109 12.29 -15.22 -8.85
C ASP A 109 11.08 -14.52 -8.23
N LEU A 110 10.22 -13.89 -9.02
CA LEU A 110 8.97 -13.29 -8.54
C LEU A 110 7.92 -14.37 -8.29
N SER A 111 7.37 -14.39 -7.09
CA SER A 111 6.22 -15.23 -6.74
C SER A 111 5.28 -14.52 -5.76
N VAL A 112 4.06 -15.01 -5.65
CA VAL A 112 3.07 -14.53 -4.69
C VAL A 112 3.60 -14.70 -3.27
N GLU A 113 4.24 -15.83 -2.97
CA GLU A 113 4.80 -16.14 -1.65
C GLU A 113 5.88 -15.15 -1.24
N ARG A 114 6.71 -14.70 -2.18
CA ARG A 114 7.74 -13.68 -1.91
C ARG A 114 7.11 -12.31 -1.63
N TYR A 115 6.09 -11.93 -2.37
CA TYR A 115 5.35 -10.70 -2.08
C TYR A 115 4.64 -10.77 -0.72
N VAL A 116 4.11 -11.94 -0.34
CA VAL A 116 3.53 -12.17 0.99
C VAL A 116 4.60 -12.00 2.07
N ALA A 117 5.77 -12.64 1.91
CA ALA A 117 6.88 -12.52 2.85
C ALA A 117 7.38 -11.07 2.99
N ASP A 118 7.40 -10.30 1.90
CA ASP A 118 7.73 -8.86 1.96
C ASP A 118 6.73 -8.08 2.82
N VAL A 119 5.43 -8.34 2.65
CA VAL A 119 4.38 -7.70 3.45
C VAL A 119 4.51 -8.07 4.92
N GLU A 120 4.80 -9.34 5.22
CA GLU A 120 5.03 -9.82 6.60
C GLU A 120 6.26 -9.14 7.22
N GLY A 121 7.36 -8.99 6.47
CA GLY A 121 8.55 -8.27 6.90
C GLY A 121 8.28 -6.81 7.22
N TRP A 122 7.58 -6.10 6.34
CA TRP A 122 7.14 -4.73 6.57
C TRP A 122 6.18 -4.62 7.76
N ALA A 123 5.24 -5.55 7.88
CA ALA A 123 4.28 -5.61 8.99
C ALA A 123 5.00 -5.78 10.33
N LYS A 124 5.99 -6.69 10.39
CA LYS A 124 6.82 -6.87 11.58
C LYS A 124 7.55 -5.59 11.97
N LEU A 125 8.18 -4.90 11.02
CA LEU A 125 8.88 -3.63 11.25
C LEU A 125 7.95 -2.57 11.81
N LEU A 126 6.71 -2.47 11.29
CA LEU A 126 5.71 -1.52 11.79
C LEU A 126 5.17 -1.91 13.17
N ARG A 127 5.03 -3.19 13.45
CA ARG A 127 4.59 -3.68 14.77
C ARG A 127 5.64 -3.44 15.87
N ASP A 128 6.90 -3.54 15.52
CA ASP A 128 8.00 -3.33 16.46
C ASP A 128 8.24 -1.83 16.75
N ASP A 129 7.60 -0.91 16.01
CA ASP A 129 7.74 0.52 16.18
C ASP A 129 6.73 1.06 17.21
N PRO A 130 7.20 1.59 18.37
CA PRO A 130 6.33 2.03 19.45
C PRO A 130 5.44 3.24 19.11
N ARG A 131 5.66 3.87 17.95
CA ARG A 131 4.80 4.95 17.45
C ARG A 131 3.44 4.46 16.98
N PHE A 132 3.26 3.14 16.79
CA PHE A 132 2.05 2.57 16.21
C PHE A 132 1.35 1.64 17.18
N ASP A 133 0.02 1.74 17.28
CA ASP A 133 -0.82 0.92 18.17
C ASP A 133 -1.65 -0.13 17.42
N ARG A 134 -1.89 0.07 16.12
CA ARG A 134 -2.66 -0.86 15.26
C ARG A 134 -2.08 -0.91 13.86
N LEU A 135 -2.10 -2.10 13.26
CA LEU A 135 -1.67 -2.33 11.89
C LEU A 135 -2.87 -2.60 10.98
N ILE A 136 -2.97 -1.81 9.92
CA ILE A 136 -4.00 -1.95 8.88
C ILE A 136 -3.30 -2.34 7.57
N LEU A 137 -3.71 -3.43 6.94
CA LEU A 137 -3.27 -3.75 5.58
C LEU A 137 -4.27 -3.17 4.58
N ILE A 138 -3.78 -2.39 3.62
CA ILE A 138 -4.61 -1.83 2.54
C ILE A 138 -4.02 -2.27 1.21
N GLY A 139 -4.66 -3.22 0.54
CA GLY A 139 -4.22 -3.76 -0.74
C GLY A 139 -5.11 -3.33 -1.90
N HIS A 140 -4.50 -3.02 -3.04
CA HIS A 140 -5.18 -2.73 -4.28
C HIS A 140 -4.97 -3.84 -5.30
N SER A 141 -6.04 -4.36 -5.92
CA SER A 141 -5.99 -5.39 -6.96
C SER A 141 -5.21 -6.64 -6.49
N GLU A 142 -4.11 -7.04 -7.14
CA GLU A 142 -3.20 -8.10 -6.68
C GLU A 142 -2.73 -7.86 -5.23
N GLY A 143 -2.45 -6.60 -4.85
CA GLY A 143 -2.08 -6.25 -3.49
C GLY A 143 -3.15 -6.58 -2.46
N ALA A 144 -4.43 -6.63 -2.83
CA ALA A 144 -5.51 -7.08 -1.95
C ALA A 144 -5.45 -8.58 -1.70
N LEU A 145 -5.11 -9.38 -2.71
CA LEU A 145 -4.86 -10.82 -2.55
C LEU A 145 -3.66 -11.05 -1.62
N ILE A 146 -2.52 -10.39 -1.90
CA ILE A 146 -1.30 -10.49 -1.10
C ILE A 146 -1.57 -10.09 0.35
N SER A 147 -2.30 -8.98 0.58
CA SER A 147 -2.69 -8.54 1.92
C SER A 147 -3.52 -9.58 2.65
N SER A 148 -4.46 -10.22 1.96
CA SER A 148 -5.32 -11.26 2.54
C SER A 148 -4.53 -12.49 2.97
N LEU A 149 -3.53 -12.89 2.17
CA LEU A 149 -2.64 -14.01 2.47
C LEU A 149 -1.68 -13.69 3.63
N ALA A 150 -1.15 -12.45 3.67
CA ALA A 150 -0.21 -12.02 4.71
C ALA A 150 -0.89 -11.66 6.04
N ALA A 151 -2.19 -11.33 6.05
CA ALA A 151 -2.88 -10.81 7.23
C ALA A 151 -2.76 -11.67 8.49
N PRO A 152 -2.89 -13.01 8.44
CA PRO A 152 -2.76 -13.85 9.63
C PRO A 152 -1.36 -13.79 10.26
N ALA A 153 -0.29 -13.96 9.47
CA ALA A 153 1.08 -13.93 9.97
C ALA A 153 1.51 -12.51 10.38
N SER A 154 1.01 -11.48 9.69
CA SER A 154 1.21 -10.07 10.05
C SER A 154 0.49 -9.65 11.32
N GLN A 155 -0.43 -10.46 11.84
CA GLN A 155 -1.30 -10.10 12.97
C GLN A 155 -2.00 -8.75 12.74
N ALA A 156 -2.50 -8.51 11.51
CA ALA A 156 -3.14 -7.26 11.14
C ALA A 156 -4.46 -7.07 11.91
N ASP A 157 -4.67 -5.86 12.44
CA ASP A 157 -5.90 -5.51 13.17
C ASP A 157 -7.07 -5.24 12.22
N ALA A 158 -6.77 -4.84 10.98
CA ALA A 158 -7.76 -4.62 9.94
C ALA A 158 -7.19 -4.87 8.54
N LEU A 159 -8.07 -5.24 7.61
CA LEU A 159 -7.78 -5.44 6.20
C LEU A 159 -8.76 -4.63 5.35
N VAL A 160 -8.23 -3.86 4.40
CA VAL A 160 -9.00 -3.14 3.40
C VAL A 160 -8.63 -3.67 2.01
N SER A 161 -9.61 -4.23 1.32
CA SER A 161 -9.47 -4.73 -0.05
C SER A 161 -10.05 -3.71 -1.03
N ILE A 162 -9.20 -3.12 -1.88
CA ILE A 162 -9.61 -2.17 -2.92
C ILE A 162 -9.51 -2.90 -4.26
N ALA A 163 -10.65 -3.12 -4.92
CA ALA A 163 -10.74 -3.81 -6.20
C ALA A 163 -9.98 -5.17 -6.23
N GLY A 164 -9.98 -5.88 -5.11
CA GLY A 164 -9.36 -7.21 -5.00
C GLY A 164 -10.09 -8.26 -5.84
N PRO A 165 -9.40 -9.32 -6.26
CA PRO A 165 -10.00 -10.39 -7.05
C PRO A 165 -11.04 -11.14 -6.22
N ALA A 166 -12.27 -11.24 -6.76
CA ALA A 166 -13.36 -12.01 -6.17
C ALA A 166 -13.44 -13.44 -6.69
N TYR A 167 -12.61 -13.78 -7.69
CA TYR A 167 -12.53 -15.08 -8.33
C TYR A 167 -11.10 -15.63 -8.30
N PRO A 168 -10.89 -16.93 -8.48
CA PRO A 168 -9.56 -17.51 -8.67
C PRO A 168 -8.77 -16.76 -9.77
N VAL A 169 -7.47 -16.58 -9.56
CA VAL A 169 -6.61 -15.75 -10.42
C VAL A 169 -6.70 -16.14 -11.89
N GLY A 170 -6.77 -17.45 -12.21
CA GLY A 170 -6.94 -17.93 -13.58
C GLY A 170 -8.22 -17.44 -14.24
N GLN A 171 -9.33 -17.34 -13.50
CA GLN A 171 -10.58 -16.79 -14.01
C GLN A 171 -10.50 -15.28 -14.22
N VAL A 172 -9.86 -14.56 -13.29
CA VAL A 172 -9.64 -13.11 -13.43
C VAL A 172 -8.81 -12.80 -14.66
N LEU A 173 -7.73 -13.55 -14.89
CA LEU A 173 -6.89 -13.42 -16.08
C LEU A 173 -7.66 -13.71 -17.35
N ASP A 174 -8.45 -14.79 -17.39
CA ASP A 174 -9.28 -15.12 -18.56
C ASP A 174 -10.28 -14.00 -18.89
N MET A 175 -10.94 -13.44 -17.87
CA MET A 175 -11.85 -12.30 -18.03
C MET A 175 -11.13 -11.06 -18.56
N GLN A 176 -9.94 -10.75 -18.06
CA GLN A 176 -9.16 -9.59 -18.51
C GLN A 176 -8.65 -9.77 -19.95
N LEU A 177 -8.18 -10.98 -20.30
CA LEU A 177 -7.74 -11.29 -21.65
C LEU A 177 -8.90 -11.28 -22.65
N ALA A 178 -10.07 -11.76 -22.25
CA ALA A 178 -11.27 -11.73 -23.07
C ALA A 178 -11.72 -10.32 -23.45
N MET A 179 -11.42 -9.32 -22.60
CA MET A 179 -11.73 -7.91 -22.91
C MET A 179 -10.67 -7.24 -23.83
N ARG A 180 -9.50 -7.84 -23.99
CA ARG A 180 -8.35 -7.20 -24.66
C ARG A 180 -7.90 -7.93 -25.92
N LEU A 181 -8.09 -9.25 -25.98
CA LEU A 181 -7.59 -10.06 -27.08
C LEU A 181 -8.68 -10.37 -28.11
N PRO A 182 -8.36 -10.37 -29.40
CA PRO A 182 -9.25 -10.90 -30.43
C PRO A 182 -9.44 -12.41 -30.23
N PRO A 183 -10.57 -13.00 -30.71
CA PRO A 183 -10.94 -14.39 -30.44
C PRO A 183 -9.85 -15.44 -30.72
N PRO A 184 -9.05 -15.37 -31.81
CA PRO A 184 -7.99 -16.36 -32.06
C PRO A 184 -6.91 -16.37 -30.98
N LEU A 185 -6.44 -15.17 -30.56
CA LEU A 185 -5.40 -15.06 -29.53
C LEU A 185 -5.94 -15.42 -28.13
N LEU A 186 -7.21 -15.13 -27.86
CA LEU A 186 -7.85 -15.58 -26.62
C LEU A 186 -7.94 -17.11 -26.55
N ALA A 187 -8.28 -17.80 -27.67
CA ALA A 187 -8.30 -19.26 -27.73
C ALA A 187 -6.92 -19.86 -27.46
N GLU A 188 -5.87 -19.26 -28.01
CA GLU A 188 -4.49 -19.70 -27.81
C GLU A 188 -4.04 -19.48 -26.36
N SER A 189 -4.32 -18.30 -25.75
CA SER A 189 -3.99 -18.02 -24.36
C SER A 189 -4.66 -19.01 -23.39
N ARG A 190 -5.92 -19.35 -23.62
CA ARG A 190 -6.65 -20.38 -22.87
C ARG A 190 -6.06 -21.79 -23.03
N HIS A 191 -5.54 -22.11 -24.21
CA HIS A 191 -4.85 -23.38 -24.42
C HIS A 191 -3.55 -23.44 -23.61
N MET A 192 -2.71 -22.38 -23.66
CA MET A 192 -1.48 -22.31 -22.89
C MET A 192 -1.74 -22.38 -21.38
N ALA A 193 -2.73 -21.66 -20.87
CA ALA A 193 -3.07 -21.68 -19.44
C ALA A 193 -3.45 -23.09 -18.95
N ARG A 194 -4.16 -23.89 -19.77
CA ARG A 194 -4.49 -25.28 -19.44
C ARG A 194 -3.26 -26.20 -19.41
N CYS A 195 -2.30 -25.98 -20.29
CA CYS A 195 -1.06 -26.75 -20.30
C CYS A 195 -0.21 -26.51 -19.05
N ILE A 196 -0.16 -25.28 -18.56
CA ILE A 196 0.60 -24.90 -17.35
C ILE A 196 -0.06 -25.46 -16.08
N SER A 197 -1.40 -25.50 -16.03
CA SER A 197 -2.12 -26.00 -14.85
C SER A 197 -2.19 -27.52 -14.73
N SER A 198 -1.71 -28.27 -15.73
CA SER A 198 -1.67 -29.73 -15.75
C SER A 198 -0.29 -30.33 -15.42
N THR A 199 0.68 -29.48 -15.11
CA THR A 199 2.02 -29.84 -14.62
C THR A 199 2.15 -29.52 -13.13
#